data_25ef2a170f1a1c7eef3327d0b3f2c9e5
#
_entry.id   25ef2a170f1a1c7eef3327d0b3f2c9e5
#
_cell.length_a   1.000
_cell.length_b   1.000
_cell.length_c   1.000
_cell.angle_alpha   90.00
_cell.angle_beta   90.00
_cell.angle_gamma   90.00
#
_symmetry.space_group_name_H-M   'P 1'
#
loop_
_entity.id
_entity.type
_entity.pdbx_description
1 polymer ?
#
loop_
_entity_poly.entity_id
_entity_poly.type
_entity_poly.pdbx_seq_one_letter_code
_entity_poly.pdbx_strand_id
1 'polypeptide(L)'
;MSEALIVRREQHVPAPPAAVFALLTDPEKILRWIGTEAQVEPEPGGLYLVNVTGARCARGTFREVVPVHRLAYSFGWEGSEEVPPGSSLVEIDLIEQPDGTLLRMTHSGLPNAAQCTSHADGWAHYLGRLAVAAAGRDPGPDPRHGHDGRS
;
A
#
# COMPACT_ATOMS: atom_id res chain seq x y z
N MET A 1 -25.24 -6.04 -15.23
CA MET A 1 -23.91 -6.56 -15.03
C MET A 1 -23.08 -5.56 -14.24
N SER A 2 -22.45 -6.03 -13.23
CA SER A 2 -21.66 -5.15 -12.39
C SER A 2 -20.21 -5.12 -12.88
N GLU A 3 -19.62 -3.96 -12.83
CA GLU A 3 -18.21 -3.83 -13.07
C GLU A 3 -17.44 -4.29 -11.85
N ALA A 4 -16.25 -4.78 -12.06
CA ALA A 4 -15.38 -5.14 -10.96
C ALA A 4 -15.03 -3.88 -10.16
N LEU A 5 -15.16 -3.98 -8.83
CA LEU A 5 -14.81 -2.88 -7.94
C LEU A 5 -13.31 -2.97 -7.62
N ILE A 6 -12.52 -2.47 -8.55
CA ILE A 6 -11.08 -2.60 -8.52
C ILE A 6 -10.43 -1.23 -8.66
N VAL A 7 -9.41 -0.98 -7.85
CA VAL A 7 -8.55 0.19 -7.98
C VAL A 7 -7.24 -0.25 -8.63
N ARG A 8 -6.85 0.43 -9.69
CA ARG A 8 -5.55 0.20 -10.34
C ARG A 8 -4.76 1.49 -10.37
N ARG A 9 -3.50 1.40 -9.98
CA ARG A 9 -2.59 2.53 -10.00
C ARG A 9 -1.24 2.08 -10.51
N GLU A 10 -0.60 2.95 -11.28
CA GLU A 10 0.79 2.78 -11.69
C GLU A 10 1.58 3.97 -11.21
N GLN A 11 2.78 3.71 -10.73
CA GLN A 11 3.66 4.75 -10.22
C GLN A 11 5.07 4.48 -10.68
N HIS A 12 5.67 5.44 -11.38
CA HIS A 12 7.09 5.39 -11.67
C HIS A 12 7.86 5.73 -10.39
N VAL A 13 8.83 4.89 -10.05
CA VAL A 13 9.65 5.06 -8.85
C VAL A 13 11.10 5.14 -9.28
N PRO A 14 11.81 6.23 -8.96
CA PRO A 14 13.19 6.44 -9.44
C PRO A 14 14.20 5.67 -8.58
N ALA A 15 14.05 4.37 -8.51
CA ALA A 15 14.95 3.47 -7.76
C ALA A 15 14.79 2.06 -8.34
N PRO A 16 15.83 1.22 -8.20
CA PRO A 16 15.73 -0.15 -8.71
C PRO A 16 14.70 -0.98 -7.94
N PRO A 17 14.16 -2.04 -8.53
CA PRO A 17 13.13 -2.86 -7.89
C PRO A 17 13.51 -3.36 -6.49
N ALA A 18 14.77 -3.70 -6.26
CA ALA A 18 15.19 -4.16 -4.94
C ALA A 18 15.00 -3.08 -3.87
N ALA A 19 15.28 -1.82 -4.19
CA ALA A 19 15.09 -0.71 -3.26
C ALA A 19 13.61 -0.46 -3.02
N VAL A 20 12.78 -0.55 -4.08
CA VAL A 20 11.33 -0.38 -3.95
C VAL A 20 10.74 -1.52 -3.12
N PHE A 21 11.18 -2.74 -3.36
CA PHE A 21 10.72 -3.90 -2.61
C PHE A 21 11.02 -3.73 -1.12
N ALA A 22 12.20 -3.20 -0.77
CA ALA A 22 12.56 -2.94 0.61
C ALA A 22 11.65 -1.90 1.26
N LEU A 23 11.26 -0.85 0.51
CA LEU A 23 10.31 0.16 1.00
C LEU A 23 8.93 -0.41 1.26
N LEU A 24 8.61 -1.55 0.66
CA LEU A 24 7.31 -2.21 0.83
C LEU A 24 7.32 -3.30 1.91
N THR A 25 8.49 -3.81 2.29
CA THR A 25 8.58 -5.00 3.14
C THR A 25 9.38 -4.81 4.42
N ASP A 26 10.19 -3.76 4.52
CA ASP A 26 10.96 -3.48 5.72
C ASP A 26 10.17 -2.50 6.60
N PRO A 27 9.81 -2.88 7.85
CA PRO A 27 8.99 -2.01 8.70
C PRO A 27 9.56 -0.60 8.88
N GLU A 28 10.88 -0.46 9.01
CA GLU A 28 11.48 0.87 9.18
C GLU A 28 11.41 1.68 7.90
N LYS A 29 11.55 1.01 6.75
CA LYS A 29 11.51 1.71 5.46
C LYS A 29 10.08 2.07 5.06
N ILE A 30 9.11 1.24 5.41
CA ILE A 30 7.70 1.56 5.19
C ILE A 30 7.38 2.93 5.80
N LEU A 31 7.89 3.20 6.99
CA LEU A 31 7.59 4.45 7.70
C LEU A 31 8.19 5.69 7.03
N ARG A 32 9.03 5.51 6.02
CA ARG A 32 9.54 6.65 5.25
C ARG A 32 8.48 7.25 4.35
N TRP A 33 7.45 6.49 4.00
CA TRP A 33 6.44 6.98 3.08
C TRP A 33 5.00 6.81 3.58
N ILE A 34 4.74 5.93 4.53
CA ILE A 34 3.38 5.71 5.03
C ILE A 34 3.41 5.28 6.49
N GLY A 35 2.51 5.91 7.28
CA GLY A 35 2.20 5.42 8.61
C GLY A 35 3.12 5.90 9.72
N THR A 36 2.72 5.55 10.92
CA THR A 36 3.44 5.89 12.17
C THR A 36 4.02 4.65 12.83
N GLU A 37 3.45 3.48 12.55
CA GLU A 37 3.94 2.20 13.05
C GLU A 37 3.70 1.15 11.99
N ALA A 38 4.62 0.20 11.86
CA ALA A 38 4.49 -0.89 10.92
C ALA A 38 5.01 -2.18 11.54
N GLN A 39 4.26 -3.25 11.32
CA GLN A 39 4.66 -4.59 11.74
C GLN A 39 4.33 -5.51 10.59
N VAL A 40 5.36 -5.92 9.85
CA VAL A 40 5.16 -6.74 8.67
C VAL A 40 6.10 -7.94 8.69
N GLU A 41 5.56 -9.08 8.31
CA GLU A 41 6.28 -10.33 8.18
C GLU A 41 6.13 -10.78 6.73
N PRO A 42 7.05 -10.41 5.84
CA PRO A 42 6.87 -10.58 4.40
C PRO A 42 7.13 -12.02 3.94
N GLU A 43 6.22 -12.88 4.32
CA GLU A 43 6.22 -14.28 3.92
C GLU A 43 4.76 -14.75 3.85
N PRO A 44 4.44 -15.75 3.04
CA PRO A 44 3.05 -16.23 2.94
C PRO A 44 2.50 -16.59 4.32
N GLY A 45 1.35 -16.03 4.66
CA GLY A 45 0.74 -16.20 5.98
C GLY A 45 1.21 -15.21 7.02
N GLY A 46 2.24 -14.41 6.72
CA GLY A 46 2.76 -13.42 7.66
C GLY A 46 1.86 -12.20 7.80
N LEU A 47 2.05 -11.48 8.89
CA LEU A 47 1.23 -10.32 9.23
C LEU A 47 1.58 -9.10 8.39
N TYR A 48 0.57 -8.38 7.95
CA TYR A 48 0.69 -7.02 7.44
C TYR A 48 -0.12 -6.10 8.33
N LEU A 49 0.54 -5.17 9.01
CA LEU A 49 -0.11 -4.24 9.91
C LEU A 49 0.60 -2.90 9.85
N VAL A 50 -0.10 -1.86 9.42
CA VAL A 50 0.43 -0.51 9.32
C VAL A 50 -0.57 0.48 9.90
N ASN A 51 -0.15 1.24 10.90
CA ASN A 51 -0.96 2.35 11.40
C ASN A 51 -0.74 3.52 10.45
N VAL A 52 -1.68 3.71 9.52
CA VAL A 52 -1.49 4.58 8.37
C VAL A 52 -1.52 6.06 8.75
N THR A 53 -2.52 6.46 9.55
CA THR A 53 -2.71 7.88 9.87
C THR A 53 -2.44 8.23 11.33
N GLY A 54 -2.07 7.26 12.14
CA GLY A 54 -2.04 7.40 13.60
C GLY A 54 -3.37 7.03 14.23
N ALA A 55 -4.45 7.08 13.46
CA ALA A 55 -5.81 6.77 13.93
C ALA A 55 -6.43 5.56 13.22
N ARG A 56 -5.87 5.13 12.08
CA ARG A 56 -6.40 4.00 11.30
C ARG A 56 -5.31 2.98 11.02
N CYS A 57 -5.58 1.74 11.37
CA CYS A 57 -4.66 0.63 11.13
C CYS A 57 -5.17 -0.23 9.97
N ALA A 58 -4.33 -0.38 8.95
CA ALA A 58 -4.54 -1.34 7.88
C ALA A 58 -4.01 -2.69 8.33
N ARG A 59 -4.77 -3.76 8.11
CA ARG A 59 -4.39 -5.09 8.57
C ARG A 59 -4.78 -6.17 7.59
N GLY A 60 -3.89 -7.14 7.43
CA GLY A 60 -4.13 -8.32 6.60
C GLY A 60 -3.01 -9.32 6.75
N THR A 61 -2.94 -10.26 5.82
CA THR A 61 -1.88 -11.26 5.79
C THR A 61 -1.31 -11.35 4.38
N PHE A 62 -0.01 -11.64 4.31
CA PHE A 62 0.63 -11.87 3.01
C PHE A 62 0.11 -13.16 2.39
N ARG A 63 -0.18 -13.09 1.10
CA ARG A 63 -0.63 -14.23 0.30
C ARG A 63 0.47 -14.71 -0.62
N GLU A 64 1.26 -13.78 -1.14
CA GLU A 64 2.33 -14.09 -2.08
C GLU A 64 3.47 -13.12 -1.88
N VAL A 65 4.69 -13.64 -1.80
CA VAL A 65 5.90 -12.83 -1.70
C VAL A 65 6.93 -13.40 -2.66
N VAL A 66 7.16 -12.68 -3.76
CA VAL A 66 8.19 -13.03 -4.73
C VAL A 66 9.24 -11.92 -4.66
N PRO A 67 10.34 -12.14 -3.94
CA PRO A 67 11.30 -11.07 -3.67
C PRO A 67 11.68 -10.31 -4.93
N VAL A 68 11.64 -8.98 -4.79
CA VAL A 68 11.97 -7.99 -5.80
C VAL A 68 10.89 -7.82 -6.87
N HIS A 69 9.98 -8.80 -7.07
CA HIS A 69 9.08 -8.76 -8.23
C HIS A 69 7.61 -8.58 -7.89
N ARG A 70 7.13 -9.17 -6.79
CA ARG A 70 5.71 -9.20 -6.55
C ARG A 70 5.35 -9.39 -5.08
N LEU A 71 4.29 -8.70 -4.66
CA LEU A 71 3.66 -8.88 -3.36
C LEU A 71 2.16 -9.01 -3.54
N ALA A 72 1.52 -9.84 -2.73
CA ALA A 72 0.08 -9.84 -2.60
C ALA A 72 -0.25 -10.03 -1.12
N TYR A 73 -1.16 -9.19 -0.60
CA TYR A 73 -1.58 -9.30 0.78
C TYR A 73 -3.05 -8.92 0.89
N SER A 74 -3.75 -9.59 1.82
CA SER A 74 -5.12 -9.20 2.11
C SER A 74 -5.10 -7.88 2.88
N PHE A 75 -6.19 -7.14 2.83
CA PHE A 75 -6.20 -5.76 3.31
C PHE A 75 -7.56 -5.41 3.87
N GLY A 76 -7.57 -4.61 4.90
CA GLY A 76 -8.74 -3.99 5.47
C GLY A 76 -8.33 -3.07 6.58
N TRP A 77 -9.32 -2.48 7.24
CA TRP A 77 -9.08 -1.51 8.32
C TRP A 77 -9.63 -2.06 9.62
N GLU A 78 -8.83 -2.00 10.66
CA GLU A 78 -9.30 -2.41 11.98
C GLU A 78 -10.49 -1.54 12.39
N GLY A 79 -11.55 -2.18 12.87
CA GLY A 79 -12.77 -1.48 13.29
C GLY A 79 -13.71 -1.08 12.18
N SER A 80 -13.37 -1.32 10.93
CA SER A 80 -14.24 -0.97 9.80
C SER A 80 -15.27 -2.07 9.55
N GLU A 81 -16.51 -1.66 9.31
CA GLU A 81 -17.56 -2.60 8.93
C GLU A 81 -17.59 -2.83 7.42
N GLU A 82 -17.25 -1.81 6.64
CA GLU A 82 -17.28 -1.92 5.19
C GLU A 82 -16.07 -2.62 4.61
N VAL A 83 -14.88 -2.35 5.16
CA VAL A 83 -13.63 -2.94 4.69
C VAL A 83 -12.87 -3.49 5.89
N PRO A 84 -13.40 -4.56 6.51
CA PRO A 84 -12.73 -5.15 7.66
C PRO A 84 -11.42 -5.83 7.26
N PRO A 85 -10.53 -6.09 8.23
CA PRO A 85 -9.25 -6.74 7.93
C PRO A 85 -9.44 -8.02 7.13
N GLY A 86 -8.63 -8.18 6.08
CA GLY A 86 -8.65 -9.36 5.24
C GLY A 86 -9.74 -9.42 4.19
N SER A 87 -10.60 -8.38 4.11
CA SER A 87 -11.76 -8.43 3.21
C SER A 87 -11.43 -8.07 1.76
N SER A 88 -10.28 -7.46 1.52
CA SER A 88 -9.86 -7.08 0.17
C SER A 88 -8.44 -7.56 -0.08
N LEU A 89 -7.98 -7.40 -1.32
CA LEU A 89 -6.67 -7.90 -1.73
C LEU A 89 -5.90 -6.81 -2.44
N VAL A 90 -4.64 -6.62 -2.02
CA VAL A 90 -3.71 -5.71 -2.69
C VAL A 90 -2.64 -6.55 -3.38
N GLU A 91 -2.43 -6.27 -4.66
CA GLU A 91 -1.40 -6.93 -5.45
C GLU A 91 -0.48 -5.88 -6.04
N ILE A 92 0.82 -6.08 -5.89
CA ILE A 92 1.83 -5.13 -6.35
C ILE A 92 2.85 -5.87 -7.19
N ASP A 93 3.07 -5.40 -8.42
CA ASP A 93 4.10 -5.90 -9.30
C ASP A 93 5.14 -4.81 -9.51
N LEU A 94 6.42 -5.18 -9.48
CA LEU A 94 7.54 -4.28 -9.68
C LEU A 94 8.24 -4.66 -10.98
N ILE A 95 8.19 -3.74 -11.94
CA ILE A 95 8.72 -3.98 -13.28
C ILE A 95 9.94 -3.10 -13.48
N GLU A 96 11.08 -3.71 -13.72
CA GLU A 96 12.32 -2.97 -13.93
C GLU A 96 12.24 -2.13 -15.19
N GLN A 97 12.76 -0.88 -15.08
CA GLN A 97 12.82 0.04 -16.19
C GLN A 97 14.20 0.69 -16.22
N PRO A 98 14.61 1.26 -17.38
CA PRO A 98 15.94 1.85 -17.49
C PRO A 98 16.26 2.92 -16.45
N ASP A 99 15.24 3.66 -16.00
CA ASP A 99 15.40 4.77 -15.06
C ASP A 99 14.73 4.51 -13.72
N GLY A 100 14.45 3.26 -13.39
CA GLY A 100 13.84 2.93 -12.11
C GLY A 100 12.93 1.73 -12.17
N THR A 101 11.76 1.87 -11.58
CA THR A 101 10.78 0.79 -11.47
C THR A 101 9.39 1.31 -11.81
N LEU A 102 8.63 0.54 -12.56
CA LEU A 102 7.20 0.77 -12.69
C LEU A 102 6.50 -0.10 -11.64
N LEU A 103 5.86 0.54 -10.68
CA LEU A 103 5.06 -0.14 -9.67
C LEU A 103 3.62 -0.20 -10.18
N ARG A 104 3.07 -1.40 -10.30
CA ARG A 104 1.65 -1.60 -10.64
C ARG A 104 0.94 -2.16 -9.44
N MET A 105 -0.12 -1.49 -9.00
CA MET A 105 -0.91 -1.88 -7.85
C MET A 105 -2.35 -2.13 -8.28
N THR A 106 -2.91 -3.23 -7.79
CA THR A 106 -4.32 -3.57 -7.96
C THR A 106 -4.90 -3.84 -6.58
N HIS A 107 -5.98 -3.13 -6.23
CA HIS A 107 -6.69 -3.33 -4.98
C HIS A 107 -8.11 -3.76 -5.32
N SER A 108 -8.43 -5.02 -5.04
CA SER A 108 -9.71 -5.63 -5.41
C SER A 108 -10.48 -6.06 -4.17
N GLY A 109 -11.78 -6.36 -4.35
CA GLY A 109 -12.62 -6.83 -3.25
C GLY A 109 -13.24 -5.72 -2.42
N LEU A 110 -13.18 -4.48 -2.89
CA LEU A 110 -13.83 -3.37 -2.20
C LEU A 110 -15.35 -3.44 -2.40
N PRO A 111 -16.12 -3.03 -1.38
CA PRO A 111 -17.56 -3.32 -1.39
C PRO A 111 -18.42 -2.41 -2.28
N ASN A 112 -17.93 -1.21 -2.60
CA ASN A 112 -18.75 -0.26 -3.37
C ASN A 112 -17.87 0.81 -4.02
N ALA A 113 -18.51 1.62 -4.88
CA ALA A 113 -17.81 2.65 -5.63
C ALA A 113 -17.22 3.74 -4.73
N ALA A 114 -17.88 4.07 -3.63
CA ALA A 114 -17.36 5.09 -2.71
C ALA A 114 -16.04 4.63 -2.08
N GLN A 115 -15.94 3.35 -1.71
CA GLN A 115 -14.71 2.81 -1.16
C GLN A 115 -13.61 2.74 -2.23
N CYS A 116 -13.97 2.44 -3.48
CA CYS A 116 -12.99 2.48 -4.57
C CYS A 116 -12.43 3.88 -4.74
N THR A 117 -13.28 4.90 -4.74
CA THR A 117 -12.82 6.30 -4.88
C THR A 117 -11.90 6.68 -3.73
N SER A 118 -12.31 6.38 -2.50
CA SER A 118 -11.52 6.69 -1.32
C SER A 118 -10.14 6.03 -1.36
N HIS A 119 -10.11 4.75 -1.71
CA HIS A 119 -8.84 4.01 -1.75
C HIS A 119 -7.97 4.43 -2.94
N ALA A 120 -8.59 4.78 -4.08
CA ALA A 120 -7.84 5.29 -5.22
C ALA A 120 -7.11 6.59 -4.84
N ASP A 121 -7.78 7.48 -4.13
CA ASP A 121 -7.17 8.73 -3.66
C ASP A 121 -6.05 8.44 -2.66
N GLY A 122 -6.29 7.52 -1.74
CA GLY A 122 -5.27 7.14 -0.77
C GLY A 122 -4.03 6.55 -1.42
N TRP A 123 -4.23 5.64 -2.37
CA TRP A 123 -3.11 5.03 -3.07
C TRP A 123 -2.32 6.05 -3.88
N ALA A 124 -3.00 6.96 -4.59
CA ALA A 124 -2.31 8.00 -5.34
C ALA A 124 -1.44 8.85 -4.40
N HIS A 125 -1.98 9.23 -3.25
CA HIS A 125 -1.25 10.01 -2.26
C HIS A 125 -0.02 9.26 -1.74
N TYR A 126 -0.20 8.02 -1.29
CA TYR A 126 0.89 7.30 -0.65
C TYR A 126 1.92 6.77 -1.64
N LEU A 127 1.52 6.36 -2.84
CA LEU A 127 2.49 5.95 -3.86
C LEU A 127 3.35 7.11 -4.32
N GLY A 128 2.79 8.32 -4.35
CA GLY A 128 3.59 9.52 -4.61
C GLY A 128 4.64 9.75 -3.54
N ARG A 129 4.28 9.56 -2.27
CA ARG A 129 5.24 9.67 -1.16
C ARG A 129 6.32 8.59 -1.24
N LEU A 130 5.94 7.38 -1.64
CA LEU A 130 6.90 6.30 -1.84
C LEU A 130 7.94 6.67 -2.89
N ALA A 131 7.50 7.26 -4.00
CA ALA A 131 8.41 7.67 -5.05
C ALA A 131 9.41 8.72 -4.56
N VAL A 132 8.95 9.67 -3.73
CA VAL A 132 9.82 10.69 -3.14
C VAL A 132 10.84 10.04 -2.20
N ALA A 133 10.39 9.14 -1.34
CA ALA A 133 11.29 8.43 -0.42
C ALA A 133 12.32 7.59 -1.17
N ALA A 134 11.90 6.94 -2.25
CA ALA A 134 12.78 6.11 -3.07
C ALA A 134 13.87 6.94 -3.76
N ALA A 135 13.59 8.21 -4.04
CA ALA A 135 14.57 9.14 -4.59
C ALA A 135 15.55 9.67 -3.55
N GLY A 136 15.45 9.18 -2.30
CA GLY A 136 16.32 9.62 -1.22
C GLY A 136 15.88 10.94 -0.59
N ARG A 137 14.64 11.35 -0.81
CA ARG A 137 14.12 12.60 -0.28
C ARG A 137 13.09 12.32 0.80
N ASP A 138 12.84 13.32 1.63
CA ASP A 138 11.83 13.26 2.68
C ASP A 138 10.51 13.77 2.11
N PRO A 139 9.45 12.93 2.08
CA PRO A 139 8.14 13.42 1.59
C PRO A 139 7.49 14.46 2.51
N GLY A 140 8.08 14.72 3.67
CA GLY A 140 7.53 15.68 4.62
C GLY A 140 6.41 15.11 5.46
N PRO A 141 5.83 15.93 6.34
CA PRO A 141 4.71 15.48 7.17
C PRO A 141 3.54 15.05 6.33
N ASP A 142 2.87 13.98 6.74
CA ASP A 142 1.69 13.50 6.02
C ASP A 142 0.47 14.34 6.44
N PRO A 143 -0.17 15.04 5.49
CA PRO A 143 -1.37 15.82 5.83
C PRO A 143 -2.54 14.95 6.29
N ARG A 144 -2.47 13.63 6.09
CA ARG A 144 -3.50 12.71 6.57
C ARG A 144 -3.23 12.17 7.96
N HIS A 145 -2.10 12.57 8.56
CA HIS A 145 -1.78 12.12 9.91
C HIS A 145 -2.87 12.58 10.89
N GLY A 146 -3.37 11.65 11.71
CA GLY A 146 -4.47 11.91 12.64
C GLY A 146 -5.86 11.81 12.02
N HIS A 147 -5.95 11.64 10.70
CA HIS A 147 -7.23 11.50 10.01
C HIS A 147 -7.85 10.15 10.32
N ASP A 148 -9.14 10.13 10.71
CA ASP A 148 -9.80 8.91 11.12
C ASP A 148 -10.44 8.14 9.95
N GLY A 149 -10.20 8.58 8.73
CA GLY A 149 -10.72 7.93 7.54
C GLY A 149 -12.10 8.37 7.13
N ARG A 150 -12.68 9.33 7.80
CA ARG A 150 -13.93 9.94 7.35
C ARG A 150 -13.60 11.06 6.38
N SER A 151 -14.37 11.11 5.35
CA SER A 151 -14.16 12.14 4.34
C SER A 151 -14.97 13.37 4.64
#